data_9b3eff4c78e90b474f0c88bb68f9efcf
#
_entry.id   9b3eff4c78e90b474f0c88bb68f9efcf
#
_cell.length_a   1.000
_cell.length_b   1.000
_cell.length_c   1.000
_cell.angle_alpha   90.00
_cell.angle_beta   90.00
_cell.angle_gamma   90.00
#
_symmetry.space_group_name_H-M   'P 1'
#
loop_
_entity.id
_entity.type
_entity.pdbx_description
1 polymer ?
#
loop_
_entity_poly.entity_id
_entity_poly.type
_entity_poly.pdbx_seq_one_letter_code
_entity_poly.pdbx_strand_id
1 'polypeptide(L)'
;MKKLVFVIQLIFLYSGLAMADPVISLKTLLHEMTDRSVLARWPENAYTCKQFSSYDRSSHNMTDKRAWFGNFDQGQFIRQEENGGRTEYVMMDAEGPGAIVRFWMTFSGINRGQGTLRIYIDNEEKPVIEGNVRDILSGQVLCGEPLSTSVPDEAPMEERGHNLYLPIPYAKRCKVTIESPDLKITPEGKIESKTIV
;
A
#
# COMPACT_ATOMS: atom_id res chain seq x y z
N MET A 1 50.32 31.63 -15.95
CA MET A 1 50.00 30.87 -14.73
C MET A 1 48.83 31.46 -13.93
N LYS A 2 48.70 32.76 -13.72
CA LYS A 2 47.58 33.37 -12.94
C LYS A 2 46.19 33.16 -13.51
N LYS A 3 46.00 33.04 -14.83
CA LYS A 3 44.70 32.80 -15.48
C LYS A 3 44.23 31.36 -15.33
N LEU A 4 45.13 30.39 -15.23
CA LEU A 4 44.78 28.95 -15.07
C LEU A 4 44.27 28.66 -13.66
N VAL A 5 44.83 29.31 -12.64
CA VAL A 5 44.39 29.17 -11.24
C VAL A 5 42.98 29.73 -11.04
N PHE A 6 42.59 30.77 -11.75
CA PHE A 6 41.26 31.39 -11.64
C PHE A 6 40.17 30.48 -12.24
N VAL A 7 40.47 29.77 -13.34
CA VAL A 7 39.54 28.81 -14.00
C VAL A 7 39.35 27.61 -13.11
N ILE A 8 40.37 27.08 -12.46
CA ILE A 8 40.28 25.95 -11.56
C ILE A 8 39.45 26.31 -10.30
N GLN A 9 39.60 27.54 -9.75
CA GLN A 9 38.77 28.00 -8.64
C GLN A 9 37.28 28.17 -9.02
N LEU A 10 36.96 28.59 -10.25
CA LEU A 10 35.58 28.66 -10.73
C LEU A 10 34.94 27.28 -10.89
N ILE A 11 35.71 26.28 -11.34
CA ILE A 11 35.22 24.90 -11.48
C ILE A 11 34.94 24.28 -10.11
N PHE A 12 35.77 24.56 -9.09
CA PHE A 12 35.49 24.06 -7.72
C PHE A 12 34.32 24.78 -7.04
N LEU A 13 33.98 26.00 -7.42
CA LEU A 13 32.81 26.71 -6.89
C LEU A 13 31.49 26.23 -7.52
N TYR A 14 31.52 25.62 -8.70
CA TYR A 14 30.33 25.04 -9.36
C TYR A 14 30.03 23.59 -8.97
N SER A 15 30.98 22.86 -8.39
CA SER A 15 30.81 21.47 -7.95
C SER A 15 30.17 21.33 -6.55
N GLY A 16 29.75 22.41 -5.92
CA GLY A 16 29.31 22.45 -4.53
C GLY A 16 27.80 22.49 -4.27
N LEU A 17 26.96 22.42 -5.31
CA LEU A 17 25.50 22.45 -5.15
C LEU A 17 24.82 21.24 -5.82
N ALA A 18 25.35 20.05 -5.61
CA ALA A 18 24.53 18.86 -5.72
C ALA A 18 23.58 18.89 -4.51
N MET A 19 22.41 19.50 -4.66
CA MET A 19 21.32 19.32 -3.71
C MET A 19 21.06 17.82 -3.68
N ALA A 20 21.29 17.20 -2.53
CA ALA A 20 20.89 15.81 -2.35
C ALA A 20 19.38 15.72 -2.60
N ASP A 21 18.96 14.76 -3.42
CA ASP A 21 17.54 14.52 -3.62
C ASP A 21 16.86 14.38 -2.24
N PRO A 22 15.68 15.00 -2.06
CA PRO A 22 15.00 14.95 -0.79
C PRO A 22 14.72 13.48 -0.42
N VAL A 23 15.22 13.08 0.74
CA VAL A 23 15.03 11.71 1.24
C VAL A 23 13.56 11.52 1.59
N ILE A 24 12.86 10.65 0.86
CA ILE A 24 11.51 10.23 1.21
C ILE A 24 11.60 9.24 2.37
N SER A 25 11.02 9.60 3.49
CA SER A 25 11.01 8.82 4.73
C SER A 25 9.64 8.92 5.39
N LEU A 26 9.36 8.05 6.35
CA LEU A 26 8.14 8.16 7.16
C LEU A 26 8.00 9.56 7.78
N LYS A 27 9.11 10.13 8.28
CA LYS A 27 9.11 11.45 8.89
C LYS A 27 8.71 12.54 7.89
N THR A 28 9.27 12.53 6.68
CA THR A 28 8.96 13.55 5.65
C THR A 28 7.53 13.40 5.16
N LEU A 29 7.03 12.17 4.96
CA LEU A 29 5.64 11.93 4.57
C LEU A 29 4.64 12.36 5.65
N LEU A 30 4.91 12.09 6.92
CA LEU A 30 4.07 12.57 8.03
C LEU A 30 4.09 14.11 8.13
N HIS A 31 5.22 14.74 7.85
CA HIS A 31 5.31 16.20 7.82
C HIS A 31 4.45 16.77 6.70
N GLU A 32 4.48 16.18 5.50
CA GLU A 32 3.64 16.59 4.37
C GLU A 32 2.14 16.49 4.67
N MET A 33 1.72 15.50 5.44
CA MET A 33 0.31 15.36 5.86
C MET A 33 -0.16 16.52 6.76
N THR A 34 0.74 17.19 7.46
CA THR A 34 0.44 18.27 8.40
C THR A 34 0.76 19.66 7.87
N ASP A 35 1.65 19.77 6.90
CA ASP A 35 2.04 21.06 6.29
C ASP A 35 1.05 21.47 5.18
N ARG A 36 0.10 22.34 5.55
CA ARG A 36 -0.89 22.86 4.59
C ARG A 36 -0.28 23.65 3.44
N SER A 37 0.94 24.16 3.58
CA SER A 37 1.60 24.89 2.50
C SER A 37 1.94 24.02 1.30
N VAL A 38 2.07 22.69 1.50
CA VAL A 38 2.29 21.70 0.45
C VAL A 38 1.12 21.64 -0.52
N LEU A 39 -0.12 21.83 -0.03
CA LEU A 39 -1.33 21.80 -0.86
C LEU A 39 -1.39 22.93 -1.90
N ALA A 40 -0.67 24.02 -1.68
CA ALA A 40 -0.62 25.17 -2.58
C ALA A 40 0.57 25.15 -3.56
N ARG A 41 1.39 24.11 -3.52
CA ARG A 41 2.59 23.99 -4.35
C ARG A 41 2.50 22.77 -5.23
N TRP A 42 3.05 22.91 -6.44
CA TRP A 42 3.30 21.74 -7.26
C TRP A 42 4.46 20.93 -6.64
N PRO A 43 4.35 19.61 -6.49
CA PRO A 43 5.43 18.82 -5.91
C PRO A 43 6.71 18.94 -6.77
N GLU A 44 7.84 19.17 -6.11
CA GLU A 44 9.14 19.26 -6.78
C GLU A 44 9.51 17.95 -7.48
N ASN A 45 9.20 16.82 -6.83
CA ASN A 45 9.34 15.49 -7.40
C ASN A 45 7.99 15.01 -7.92
N ALA A 46 7.89 14.81 -9.22
CA ALA A 46 6.68 14.23 -9.81
C ALA A 46 6.48 12.80 -9.31
N TYR A 47 5.25 12.48 -8.93
CA TYR A 47 4.86 11.12 -8.56
C TYR A 47 3.58 10.70 -9.29
N THR A 48 3.36 9.40 -9.37
CA THR A 48 2.12 8.82 -9.88
C THR A 48 1.38 8.12 -8.75
N CYS A 49 0.05 8.30 -8.70
CA CYS A 49 -0.80 7.55 -7.80
C CYS A 49 -1.27 6.28 -8.50
N LYS A 50 -1.08 5.13 -7.85
CA LYS A 50 -1.58 3.83 -8.31
C LYS A 50 -2.48 3.23 -7.25
N GLN A 51 -3.50 2.51 -7.69
CA GLN A 51 -4.39 1.76 -6.81
C GLN A 51 -4.27 0.27 -7.10
N PHE A 52 -4.10 -0.52 -6.04
CA PHE A 52 -4.32 -1.96 -6.04
C PHE A 52 -5.66 -2.21 -5.36
N SER A 53 -6.54 -2.90 -6.02
CA SER A 53 -7.93 -3.04 -5.57
C SER A 53 -8.51 -4.37 -6.01
N SER A 54 -9.43 -4.90 -5.20
CA SER A 54 -10.19 -6.12 -5.49
C SER A 54 -11.39 -5.90 -6.41
N TYR A 55 -11.48 -4.78 -7.13
CA TYR A 55 -12.62 -4.50 -8.01
C TYR A 55 -12.87 -5.63 -9.01
N ASP A 56 -14.13 -5.86 -9.34
CA ASP A 56 -14.54 -6.87 -10.31
C ASP A 56 -13.99 -6.55 -11.70
N ARG A 57 -13.08 -7.38 -12.18
CA ARG A 57 -12.41 -7.22 -13.50
C ARG A 57 -13.35 -7.41 -14.69
N SER A 58 -14.54 -7.98 -14.47
CA SER A 58 -15.57 -8.08 -15.51
C SER A 58 -16.26 -6.75 -15.82
N SER A 59 -16.14 -5.76 -14.96
CA SER A 59 -16.68 -4.39 -15.12
C SER A 59 -15.86 -3.57 -16.12
N HIS A 60 -15.79 -4.00 -17.37
CA HIS A 60 -14.96 -3.35 -18.39
C HIS A 60 -15.71 -2.88 -19.63
N ASN A 61 -17.01 -3.22 -19.76
CA ASN A 61 -17.77 -2.93 -20.98
C ASN A 61 -19.10 -2.23 -20.68
N MET A 62 -19.18 -0.95 -21.04
CA MET A 62 -20.37 -0.10 -20.86
C MET A 62 -21.58 -0.57 -21.68
N THR A 63 -21.39 -1.31 -22.75
CA THR A 63 -22.46 -1.78 -23.63
C THR A 63 -23.03 -3.14 -23.21
N ASP A 64 -22.31 -3.91 -22.39
CA ASP A 64 -22.82 -5.13 -21.76
C ASP A 64 -23.31 -4.81 -20.35
N LYS A 65 -24.62 -4.74 -20.15
CA LYS A 65 -25.21 -4.45 -18.85
C LYS A 65 -24.75 -5.40 -17.73
N ARG A 66 -24.44 -6.65 -18.04
CA ARG A 66 -23.97 -7.62 -17.06
C ARG A 66 -22.52 -7.37 -16.66
N ALA A 67 -21.69 -6.95 -17.60
CA ALA A 67 -20.31 -6.58 -17.32
C ALA A 67 -20.19 -5.20 -16.68
N TRP A 68 -21.07 -4.24 -17.05
CA TRP A 68 -21.08 -2.90 -16.47
C TRP A 68 -21.41 -2.89 -14.97
N PHE A 69 -22.31 -3.77 -14.55
CA PHE A 69 -22.74 -3.89 -13.15
C PHE A 69 -22.07 -5.06 -12.44
N GLY A 70 -20.87 -5.46 -12.86
CA GLY A 70 -20.06 -6.40 -12.10
C GLY A 70 -19.86 -5.90 -10.67
N ASN A 71 -20.07 -6.77 -9.68
CA ASN A 71 -19.98 -6.43 -8.25
C ASN A 71 -19.35 -7.58 -7.45
N PHE A 72 -18.37 -8.22 -8.08
CA PHE A 72 -17.59 -9.29 -7.44
C PHE A 72 -16.24 -8.73 -6.98
N ASP A 73 -16.29 -7.70 -6.13
CA ASP A 73 -15.15 -6.92 -5.65
C ASP A 73 -14.39 -7.63 -4.52
N GLN A 74 -14.16 -8.93 -4.69
CA GLN A 74 -13.53 -9.76 -3.67
C GLN A 74 -12.65 -10.84 -4.30
N GLY A 75 -11.58 -11.23 -3.60
CA GLY A 75 -10.70 -12.31 -4.05
C GLY A 75 -9.94 -12.04 -5.37
N GLN A 76 -9.87 -10.80 -5.79
CA GLN A 76 -9.20 -10.38 -7.02
C GLN A 76 -7.70 -10.17 -6.75
N PHE A 77 -7.04 -11.22 -6.28
CA PHE A 77 -5.61 -11.18 -6.00
C PHE A 77 -4.76 -11.16 -7.28
N ILE A 78 -3.56 -10.60 -7.18
CA ILE A 78 -2.60 -10.57 -8.29
C ILE A 78 -2.14 -12.00 -8.60
N ARG A 79 -1.84 -12.79 -7.56
CA ARG A 79 -1.42 -14.19 -7.62
C ARG A 79 -1.42 -14.83 -6.25
N GLN A 80 -1.24 -16.14 -6.23
CA GLN A 80 -0.98 -16.94 -5.05
C GLN A 80 0.51 -17.31 -5.00
N GLU A 81 1.11 -17.31 -3.82
CA GLU A 81 2.48 -17.73 -3.57
C GLU A 81 2.53 -18.74 -2.42
N GLU A 82 3.39 -19.76 -2.55
CA GLU A 82 3.72 -20.66 -1.45
C GLU A 82 4.98 -20.16 -0.76
N ASN A 83 4.88 -19.88 0.53
CA ASN A 83 5.97 -19.32 1.31
C ASN A 83 6.10 -20.00 2.67
N GLY A 84 7.12 -20.86 2.81
CA GLY A 84 7.40 -21.55 4.07
C GLY A 84 6.26 -22.47 4.55
N GLY A 85 5.54 -23.12 3.63
CA GLY A 85 4.45 -24.05 3.93
C GLY A 85 3.09 -23.37 4.17
N ARG A 86 2.98 -22.08 3.88
CA ARG A 86 1.74 -21.31 3.93
C ARG A 86 1.41 -20.72 2.56
N THR A 87 0.14 -20.56 2.27
CA THR A 87 -0.35 -19.95 1.05
C THR A 87 -0.60 -18.46 1.29
N GLU A 88 0.09 -17.60 0.55
CA GLU A 88 -0.08 -16.14 0.61
C GLU A 88 -0.72 -15.62 -0.68
N TYR A 89 -1.77 -14.83 -0.55
CA TYR A 89 -2.45 -14.16 -1.66
C TYR A 89 -1.92 -12.73 -1.80
N VAL A 90 -1.34 -12.42 -2.95
CA VAL A 90 -0.70 -11.13 -3.21
C VAL A 90 -1.75 -10.10 -3.59
N MET A 91 -1.89 -9.06 -2.77
CA MET A 91 -2.80 -7.94 -2.99
C MET A 91 -2.12 -6.77 -3.69
N MET A 92 -0.86 -6.52 -3.38
CA MET A 92 -0.04 -5.47 -3.97
C MET A 92 1.36 -6.01 -4.24
N ASP A 93 1.92 -5.63 -5.36
CA ASP A 93 3.33 -5.86 -5.69
C ASP A 93 3.80 -4.71 -6.57
N ALA A 94 4.54 -3.78 -5.98
CA ALA A 94 4.97 -2.56 -6.63
C ALA A 94 6.48 -2.39 -6.52
N GLU A 95 7.11 -2.19 -7.67
CA GLU A 95 8.49 -1.73 -7.73
C GLU A 95 8.54 -0.23 -7.41
N GLY A 96 9.59 0.17 -6.70
CA GLY A 96 9.73 1.52 -6.19
C GLY A 96 10.89 2.29 -6.76
N PRO A 97 11.15 3.45 -6.17
CA PRO A 97 10.69 3.90 -4.84
C PRO A 97 9.21 4.32 -4.80
N GLY A 98 8.62 4.22 -3.61
CA GLY A 98 7.23 4.59 -3.41
C GLY A 98 6.79 4.58 -1.94
N ALA A 99 5.50 4.79 -1.71
CA ALA A 99 4.89 4.64 -0.39
C ALA A 99 3.44 4.16 -0.50
N ILE A 100 3.00 3.28 0.40
CA ILE A 100 1.58 3.08 0.65
C ILE A 100 1.12 4.30 1.45
N VAL A 101 0.16 5.06 0.95
CA VAL A 101 -0.36 6.26 1.62
C VAL A 101 -1.77 6.09 2.15
N ARG A 102 -2.45 5.05 1.72
CA ARG A 102 -3.73 4.61 2.25
C ARG A 102 -3.90 3.13 2.05
N PHE A 103 -4.32 2.43 3.10
CA PHE A 103 -4.76 1.05 3.04
C PHE A 103 -6.20 0.99 3.58
N TRP A 104 -7.13 0.52 2.78
CA TRP A 104 -8.52 0.36 3.17
C TRP A 104 -8.97 -1.07 2.92
N MET A 105 -9.65 -1.65 3.89
CA MET A 105 -10.30 -2.94 3.76
C MET A 105 -11.60 -2.99 4.54
N THR A 106 -12.51 -3.81 4.06
CA THR A 106 -13.68 -4.30 4.78
C THR A 106 -13.76 -5.81 4.62
N PHE A 107 -14.51 -6.46 5.48
CA PHE A 107 -14.55 -7.91 5.54
C PHE A 107 -16.00 -8.40 5.50
N SER A 108 -16.22 -9.56 4.89
CA SER A 108 -17.51 -10.23 4.91
C SER A 108 -17.33 -11.74 5.13
N GLY A 109 -18.43 -12.45 5.35
CA GLY A 109 -18.38 -13.88 5.62
C GLY A 109 -18.34 -14.24 7.10
N ILE A 110 -17.97 -15.50 7.40
CA ILE A 110 -18.06 -16.04 8.77
C ILE A 110 -16.89 -15.56 9.64
N ASN A 111 -15.68 -15.58 9.08
CA ASN A 111 -14.44 -15.23 9.80
C ASN A 111 -13.94 -13.85 9.42
N ARG A 112 -14.79 -12.84 9.57
CA ARG A 112 -14.53 -11.45 9.18
C ARG A 112 -13.29 -10.89 9.86
N GLY A 113 -12.35 -10.40 9.07
CA GLY A 113 -11.11 -9.80 9.56
C GLY A 113 -10.15 -10.80 10.21
N GLN A 114 -10.35 -12.10 10.00
CA GLN A 114 -9.37 -13.12 10.34
C GLN A 114 -8.39 -13.28 9.19
N GLY A 115 -7.13 -13.45 9.52
CA GLY A 115 -6.07 -13.62 8.55
C GLY A 115 -4.82 -12.85 8.94
N THR A 116 -3.71 -13.24 8.37
CA THR A 116 -2.42 -12.61 8.60
C THR A 116 -2.06 -11.74 7.42
N LEU A 117 -1.97 -10.43 7.67
CA LEU A 117 -1.42 -9.46 6.72
C LEU A 117 0.09 -9.45 6.85
N ARG A 118 0.80 -9.44 5.71
CA ARG A 118 2.25 -9.27 5.65
C ARG A 118 2.62 -8.19 4.66
N ILE A 119 3.56 -7.34 5.05
CA ILE A 119 4.14 -6.31 4.20
C ILE A 119 5.64 -6.54 4.13
N TYR A 120 6.12 -6.85 2.93
CA TYR A 120 7.53 -7.05 2.61
C TYR A 120 8.05 -5.80 1.93
N ILE A 121 9.20 -5.31 2.39
CA ILE A 121 9.81 -4.07 1.89
C ILE A 121 11.21 -4.39 1.36
N ASP A 122 11.55 -3.81 0.22
CA ASP A 122 12.89 -3.76 -0.37
C ASP A 122 13.53 -5.12 -0.64
N ASN A 123 12.68 -6.11 -0.99
CA ASN A 123 13.06 -7.50 -1.28
C ASN A 123 13.56 -8.30 -0.06
N GLU A 124 13.23 -7.85 1.15
CA GLU A 124 13.50 -8.64 2.34
C GLU A 124 12.69 -9.94 2.31
N GLU A 125 13.30 -11.04 2.75
CA GLU A 125 12.64 -12.36 2.82
C GLU A 125 11.60 -12.42 3.92
N LYS A 126 11.79 -11.61 4.99
CA LYS A 126 10.88 -11.53 6.12
C LYS A 126 9.99 -10.29 6.01
N PRO A 127 8.73 -10.40 6.36
CA PRO A 127 7.86 -9.23 6.38
C PRO A 127 8.32 -8.24 7.46
N VAL A 128 8.26 -6.96 7.13
CA VAL A 128 8.55 -5.86 8.08
C VAL A 128 7.34 -5.61 8.99
N ILE A 129 6.14 -5.87 8.46
CA ILE A 129 4.88 -5.81 9.20
C ILE A 129 4.19 -7.16 9.02
N GLU A 130 3.81 -7.79 10.12
CA GLU A 130 3.08 -9.05 10.15
C GLU A 130 2.13 -9.09 11.34
N GLY A 131 0.91 -9.53 11.12
CA GLY A 131 -0.08 -9.69 12.18
C GLY A 131 -1.49 -9.85 11.67
N ASN A 132 -2.45 -9.93 12.59
CA ASN A 132 -3.86 -9.98 12.22
C ASN A 132 -4.23 -8.74 11.41
N VAL A 133 -4.87 -8.95 10.27
CA VAL A 133 -5.15 -7.88 9.30
C VAL A 133 -6.03 -6.78 9.88
N ARG A 134 -7.07 -7.16 10.64
CA ARG A 134 -7.97 -6.19 11.27
C ARG A 134 -7.23 -5.37 12.34
N ASP A 135 -6.42 -6.01 13.16
CA ASP A 135 -5.69 -5.33 14.25
C ASP A 135 -4.65 -4.34 13.70
N ILE A 136 -4.00 -4.68 12.59
CA ILE A 136 -3.08 -3.77 11.89
C ILE A 136 -3.84 -2.55 11.35
N LEU A 137 -4.99 -2.74 10.71
CA LEU A 137 -5.72 -1.66 10.04
C LEU A 137 -6.59 -0.82 10.98
N SER A 138 -7.06 -1.40 12.10
CA SER A 138 -7.94 -0.72 13.06
C SER A 138 -7.23 0.12 14.11
N GLY A 139 -5.89 0.19 14.05
CA GLY A 139 -5.11 1.04 14.96
C GLY A 139 -4.66 0.38 16.24
N GLN A 140 -4.84 -0.93 16.38
CA GLN A 140 -4.42 -1.64 17.60
C GLN A 140 -2.92 -1.95 17.65
N VAL A 141 -2.26 -2.01 16.48
CA VAL A 141 -0.86 -2.47 16.37
C VAL A 141 0.08 -1.37 15.91
N LEU A 142 -0.20 -0.69 14.80
CA LEU A 142 0.75 0.25 14.19
C LEU A 142 0.61 1.68 14.71
N CYS A 143 -0.59 2.22 14.67
CA CYS A 143 -0.89 3.59 15.09
C CYS A 143 -2.39 3.73 15.33
N GLY A 144 -2.78 4.59 16.25
CA GLY A 144 -4.17 4.96 16.49
C GLY A 144 -4.63 6.14 15.64
N GLU A 145 -5.78 6.71 16.02
CA GLU A 145 -6.28 7.92 15.38
C GLU A 145 -5.29 9.10 15.48
N PRO A 146 -5.27 9.96 14.49
CA PRO A 146 -6.12 10.00 13.27
C PRO A 146 -5.56 9.17 12.11
N LEU A 147 -4.44 8.46 12.27
CA LEU A 147 -3.79 7.71 11.19
C LEU A 147 -4.43 6.34 10.93
N SER A 148 -5.25 5.87 11.86
CA SER A 148 -6.07 4.68 11.69
C SER A 148 -7.48 4.95 12.21
N THR A 149 -8.50 4.57 11.43
CA THR A 149 -9.90 4.76 11.80
C THR A 149 -10.78 3.67 11.18
N SER A 150 -11.79 3.25 11.91
CA SER A 150 -12.73 2.19 11.52
C SER A 150 -14.16 2.68 11.60
N VAL A 151 -14.88 2.68 10.50
CA VAL A 151 -16.21 3.31 10.37
C VAL A 151 -17.24 2.35 9.75
N PRO A 152 -18.53 2.50 10.10
CA PRO A 152 -19.11 3.46 11.05
C PRO A 152 -18.93 2.98 12.51
N ASP A 153 -18.92 3.92 13.45
CA ASP A 153 -18.67 3.64 14.87
C ASP A 153 -19.76 2.79 15.54
N GLU A 154 -20.98 2.85 15.01
CA GLU A 154 -22.14 2.12 15.51
C GLU A 154 -22.12 0.63 15.12
N ALA A 155 -21.34 0.26 14.10
CA ALA A 155 -21.24 -1.13 13.67
C ALA A 155 -20.28 -1.94 14.55
N PRO A 156 -20.49 -3.25 14.69
CA PRO A 156 -19.46 -4.14 15.25
C PRO A 156 -18.13 -3.98 14.51
N MET A 157 -17.01 -4.10 15.20
CA MET A 157 -15.67 -3.85 14.63
C MET A 157 -15.42 -4.66 13.36
N GLU A 158 -15.86 -5.91 13.31
CA GLU A 158 -15.71 -6.82 12.16
C GLU A 158 -16.56 -6.45 10.94
N GLU A 159 -17.48 -5.51 11.08
CA GLU A 159 -18.37 -5.03 10.01
C GLU A 159 -17.98 -3.64 9.50
N ARG A 160 -16.97 -3.03 10.10
CA ARG A 160 -16.49 -1.69 9.72
C ARG A 160 -15.60 -1.74 8.50
N GLY A 161 -15.51 -0.60 7.84
CA GLY A 161 -14.41 -0.32 6.91
C GLY A 161 -13.21 0.22 7.69
N HIS A 162 -12.08 -0.44 7.56
CA HIS A 162 -10.84 -0.06 8.24
C HIS A 162 -9.95 0.76 7.32
N ASN A 163 -9.46 1.89 7.82
CA ASN A 163 -8.57 2.79 7.09
C ASN A 163 -7.26 2.96 7.85
N LEU A 164 -6.15 2.72 7.19
CA LEU A 164 -4.82 3.04 7.66
C LEU A 164 -4.21 4.09 6.74
N TYR A 165 -3.93 5.28 7.27
CA TYR A 165 -3.31 6.40 6.58
C TYR A 165 -1.84 6.59 6.96
N LEU A 166 -1.29 5.74 7.84
CA LEU A 166 0.14 5.74 8.14
C LEU A 166 0.93 5.48 6.86
N PRO A 167 1.77 6.41 6.40
CA PRO A 167 2.58 6.18 5.22
C PRO A 167 3.60 5.05 5.45
N ILE A 168 3.74 4.15 4.48
CA ILE A 168 4.71 3.05 4.54
C ILE A 168 5.65 3.21 3.33
N PRO A 169 6.79 3.92 3.48
CA PRO A 169 7.74 4.13 2.40
C PRO A 169 8.57 2.89 2.12
N TYR A 170 8.99 2.74 0.86
CA TYR A 170 9.90 1.71 0.40
C TYR A 170 10.82 2.25 -0.70
N ALA A 171 12.05 1.75 -0.77
CA ALA A 171 13.05 2.24 -1.71
C ALA A 171 13.09 1.44 -3.02
N LYS A 172 12.86 0.13 -2.97
CA LYS A 172 13.01 -0.77 -4.13
C LYS A 172 11.72 -1.48 -4.49
N ARG A 173 11.01 -2.04 -3.51
CA ARG A 173 9.81 -2.83 -3.73
C ARG A 173 8.95 -2.91 -2.48
N CYS A 174 7.65 -2.93 -2.66
CA CYS A 174 6.71 -3.26 -1.60
C CYS A 174 5.75 -4.34 -2.09
N LYS A 175 5.69 -5.46 -1.35
CA LYS A 175 4.74 -6.55 -1.58
C LYS A 175 3.85 -6.71 -0.36
N VAL A 176 2.53 -6.74 -0.59
CA VAL A 176 1.53 -6.95 0.46
C VAL A 176 0.79 -8.23 0.16
N THR A 177 0.73 -9.11 1.15
CA THR A 177 0.04 -10.39 1.06
C THR A 177 -0.93 -10.58 2.21
N ILE A 178 -1.92 -11.43 1.99
CA ILE A 178 -2.79 -11.93 3.03
C ILE A 178 -2.78 -13.46 3.02
N GLU A 179 -2.76 -14.05 4.20
CA GLU A 179 -3.01 -15.45 4.44
C GLU A 179 -4.29 -15.58 5.26
N SER A 180 -5.22 -16.38 4.81
CA SER A 180 -6.42 -16.73 5.58
C SER A 180 -6.67 -18.22 5.46
N PRO A 181 -6.84 -18.93 6.57
CA PRO A 181 -7.04 -20.38 6.57
C PRO A 181 -8.32 -20.80 5.84
N ASP A 182 -9.27 -19.88 5.74
CA ASP A 182 -10.56 -20.12 5.11
C ASP A 182 -10.64 -19.62 3.67
N LEU A 183 -9.61 -18.92 3.21
CA LEU A 183 -9.56 -18.42 1.84
C LEU A 183 -9.00 -19.51 0.93
N LYS A 184 -9.84 -19.99 0.03
CA LYS A 184 -9.45 -20.92 -1.02
C LYS A 184 -9.89 -20.37 -2.35
N ILE A 185 -8.97 -20.28 -3.27
CA ILE A 185 -9.22 -19.83 -4.64
C ILE A 185 -8.93 -20.99 -5.57
N THR A 186 -9.89 -21.32 -6.43
CA THR A 186 -9.70 -22.35 -7.45
C THR A 186 -8.70 -21.91 -8.51
N PRO A 187 -8.14 -22.84 -9.30
CA PRO A 187 -7.30 -22.47 -10.45
C PRO A 187 -7.99 -21.51 -11.43
N GLU A 188 -9.33 -21.54 -11.50
CA GLU A 188 -10.14 -20.67 -12.35
C GLU A 188 -10.41 -19.29 -11.69
N GLY A 189 -9.83 -19.03 -10.51
CA GLY A 189 -9.97 -17.73 -9.81
C GLY A 189 -11.28 -17.57 -9.03
N LYS A 190 -12.01 -18.65 -8.75
CA LYS A 190 -13.24 -18.60 -7.94
C LYS A 190 -12.94 -18.80 -6.47
N ILE A 191 -13.58 -18.02 -5.62
CA ILE A 191 -13.51 -18.20 -4.18
C ILE A 191 -14.39 -19.36 -3.76
N GLU A 192 -13.80 -20.38 -3.15
CA GLU A 192 -14.52 -21.53 -2.59
C GLU A 192 -14.81 -21.38 -1.10
N SER A 193 -14.22 -20.41 -0.45
CA SER A 193 -14.31 -20.25 1.00
C SER A 193 -15.46 -19.35 1.42
N LYS A 194 -15.86 -19.49 2.69
CA LYS A 194 -16.90 -18.66 3.32
C LYS A 194 -16.39 -17.32 3.84
N THR A 195 -15.10 -17.08 3.74
CA THR A 195 -14.45 -15.83 4.14
C THR A 195 -14.10 -15.03 2.90
N ILE A 196 -14.49 -13.76 2.90
CA ILE A 196 -14.29 -12.85 1.79
C ILE A 196 -13.42 -11.69 2.29
N VAL A 197 -12.34 -11.45 1.62
CA VAL A 197 -11.40 -10.36 1.87
C VAL A 197 -11.41 -9.37 0.72
#